data_510ce58cb44a3452a1048372270b2a18
#
_entry.id   510ce58cb44a3452a1048372270b2a18
#
_cell.length_a   1.000
_cell.length_b   1.000
_cell.length_c   1.000
_cell.angle_alpha   90.00
_cell.angle_beta   90.00
_cell.angle_gamma   90.00
#
_symmetry.space_group_name_H-M   'P 1'
#
loop_
_entity.id
_entity.type
_entity.pdbx_description
1 polymer ?
#
loop_
_entity_poly.entity_id
_entity_poly.type
_entity_poly.pdbx_seq_one_letter_code
_entity_poly.pdbx_strand_id
1 'polypeptide(L)'
;ACIHQKDVSALHQLNIIEAITFKAINQYHGISHGESLKAKALINIALDYEPLIESQNANYESFLVKTRQLVCGTCVGVGQHSIGIANHVFDWVIIDEAARSIASELAIAMQSGARILLVGDQDQLPPLYSSDHIKALAKQLKISDDDLEDKLQSDFGRIFNSHYGLKASSELLSQYRMSPSIGELVSDCFYEGKLETEVVDSRGLSDEELKEIKLKRIVPDNYASDIVIELNSTVTWVDTGNAEHFKMEKGSSIYNPHEINEIIDFLQRIDQDKLLLNKLVPEPDSLKEPAIGVICTYAEQKNRLRKAFSLCEVSDALRSIVRIDT
;
A
#
# COMPACT_ATOMS: atom_id res chain seq x y z
N ALA A 1 -37.05 -2.75 -29.00
CA ALA A 1 -37.67 -1.49 -29.41
C ALA A 1 -36.54 -0.48 -29.58
N CYS A 2 -36.39 0.07 -30.81
CA CYS A 2 -35.48 1.18 -31.05
C CYS A 2 -36.09 2.44 -30.40
N ILE A 3 -35.47 2.93 -29.36
CA ILE A 3 -35.82 4.22 -28.78
C ILE A 3 -35.19 5.28 -29.69
N HIS A 4 -36.02 5.97 -30.43
CA HIS A 4 -35.60 7.09 -31.29
C HIS A 4 -35.21 8.28 -30.39
N GLN A 5 -34.19 9.03 -30.79
CA GLN A 5 -33.62 10.21 -30.10
C GLN A 5 -34.64 11.31 -29.74
N LYS A 6 -35.86 11.24 -30.24
CA LYS A 6 -36.95 12.20 -29.94
C LYS A 6 -37.73 11.91 -28.66
N ASP A 7 -37.51 10.76 -28.01
CA ASP A 7 -38.27 10.34 -26.82
C ASP A 7 -37.52 10.43 -25.48
N VAL A 8 -36.50 11.26 -25.42
CA VAL A 8 -35.71 11.42 -24.16
C VAL A 8 -36.56 12.04 -23.04
N SER A 9 -37.52 12.92 -23.39
CA SER A 9 -38.48 13.42 -22.40
C SER A 9 -39.39 12.32 -21.87
N ALA A 10 -39.69 11.30 -22.69
CA ALA A 10 -40.45 10.13 -22.29
C ALA A 10 -39.63 9.22 -21.34
N LEU A 11 -38.32 9.13 -21.54
CA LEU A 11 -37.41 8.40 -20.61
C LEU A 11 -37.32 9.06 -19.24
N HIS A 12 -37.33 10.38 -19.17
CA HIS A 12 -37.41 11.11 -17.90
C HIS A 12 -38.75 10.83 -17.19
N GLN A 13 -39.83 10.72 -17.93
CA GLN A 13 -41.15 10.35 -17.39
C GLN A 13 -41.19 8.88 -16.92
N LEU A 14 -40.41 7.98 -17.55
CA LEU A 14 -40.30 6.58 -17.14
C LEU A 14 -39.69 6.42 -15.74
N ASN A 15 -38.81 7.33 -15.30
CA ASN A 15 -38.33 7.36 -13.93
C ASN A 15 -39.42 7.71 -12.90
N ILE A 16 -40.53 8.25 -13.34
CA ILE A 16 -41.68 8.65 -12.51
C ILE A 16 -42.79 7.57 -12.52
N ILE A 17 -42.68 6.59 -13.41
CA ILE A 17 -43.62 5.47 -13.48
C ILE A 17 -43.42 4.56 -12.28
N GLU A 18 -44.47 4.44 -11.46
CA GLU A 18 -44.43 3.57 -10.28
C GLU A 18 -44.04 2.13 -10.64
N ALA A 19 -43.32 1.48 -9.70
CA ALA A 19 -42.83 0.11 -9.86
C ALA A 19 -43.93 -0.89 -10.29
N ILE A 20 -45.19 -0.61 -9.95
CA ILE A 20 -46.40 -1.40 -10.31
C ILE A 20 -46.65 -1.38 -11.81
N THR A 21 -46.58 -0.19 -12.44
CA THR A 21 -46.80 -0.04 -13.89
C THR A 21 -45.71 -0.73 -14.69
N PHE A 22 -44.46 -0.60 -14.22
CA PHE A 22 -43.30 -1.27 -14.82
C PHE A 22 -43.43 -2.80 -14.74
N LYS A 23 -43.91 -3.30 -13.60
CA LYS A 23 -44.17 -4.72 -13.40
C LYS A 23 -45.27 -5.25 -14.31
N ALA A 24 -46.34 -4.46 -14.51
CA ALA A 24 -47.46 -4.83 -15.42
C ALA A 24 -46.99 -4.86 -16.87
N ILE A 25 -46.20 -3.90 -17.33
CA ILE A 25 -45.60 -3.87 -18.67
C ILE A 25 -44.70 -5.08 -18.91
N ASN A 26 -43.85 -5.39 -17.96
CA ASN A 26 -42.97 -6.55 -18.06
C ASN A 26 -43.74 -7.86 -18.14
N GLN A 27 -44.79 -8.01 -17.36
CA GLN A 27 -45.67 -9.17 -17.39
C GLN A 27 -46.42 -9.33 -18.72
N TYR A 28 -46.91 -8.22 -19.27
CA TYR A 28 -47.58 -8.22 -20.56
C TYR A 28 -46.67 -8.60 -21.72
N HIS A 29 -45.42 -8.17 -21.70
CA HIS A 29 -44.46 -8.46 -22.75
C HIS A 29 -43.61 -9.69 -22.48
N GLY A 30 -43.83 -10.44 -21.41
CA GLY A 30 -43.07 -11.64 -21.07
C GLY A 30 -41.60 -11.37 -20.68
N ILE A 31 -41.28 -10.13 -20.24
CA ILE A 31 -39.92 -9.73 -19.84
C ILE A 31 -39.62 -10.27 -18.47
N SER A 32 -38.54 -10.98 -18.32
CA SER A 32 -38.11 -11.48 -17.02
C SER A 32 -37.69 -10.35 -16.07
N HIS A 33 -37.71 -10.59 -14.76
CA HIS A 33 -37.28 -9.61 -13.77
C HIS A 33 -35.81 -9.19 -14.00
N GLY A 34 -34.93 -10.14 -14.40
CA GLY A 34 -33.51 -9.85 -14.69
C GLY A 34 -33.32 -8.95 -15.91
N GLU A 35 -34.10 -9.17 -17.00
CA GLU A 35 -34.07 -8.32 -18.19
C GLU A 35 -34.61 -6.93 -17.87
N SER A 36 -35.64 -6.83 -17.05
CA SER A 36 -36.21 -5.57 -16.61
C SER A 36 -35.17 -4.74 -15.79
N LEU A 37 -34.43 -5.37 -14.89
CA LEU A 37 -33.36 -4.70 -14.14
C LEU A 37 -32.22 -4.22 -15.04
N LYS A 38 -31.82 -5.04 -16.03
CA LYS A 38 -30.81 -4.65 -17.02
C LYS A 38 -31.29 -3.46 -17.88
N ALA A 39 -32.54 -3.50 -18.35
CA ALA A 39 -33.10 -2.40 -19.11
C ALA A 39 -33.14 -1.10 -18.30
N LYS A 40 -33.57 -1.16 -17.04
CA LYS A 40 -33.58 0.00 -16.12
C LYS A 40 -32.18 0.56 -15.91
N ALA A 41 -31.17 -0.29 -15.69
CA ALA A 41 -29.78 0.12 -15.54
C ALA A 41 -29.26 0.82 -16.82
N LEU A 42 -29.54 0.27 -18.00
CA LEU A 42 -29.15 0.88 -19.28
C LEU A 42 -29.81 2.23 -19.52
N ILE A 43 -31.12 2.36 -19.17
CA ILE A 43 -31.83 3.63 -19.26
C ILE A 43 -31.20 4.68 -18.33
N ASN A 44 -30.93 4.33 -17.12
CA ASN A 44 -30.29 5.25 -16.17
C ASN A 44 -28.89 5.70 -16.65
N ILE A 45 -28.10 4.78 -17.20
CA ILE A 45 -26.80 5.11 -17.83
C ILE A 45 -27.00 6.06 -19.01
N ALA A 46 -28.00 5.81 -19.87
CA ALA A 46 -28.26 6.66 -21.01
C ALA A 46 -28.68 8.08 -20.59
N LEU A 47 -29.54 8.20 -19.57
CA LEU A 47 -29.99 9.48 -19.03
C LEU A 47 -28.84 10.26 -18.36
N ASP A 48 -27.91 9.58 -17.71
CA ASP A 48 -26.71 10.19 -17.13
C ASP A 48 -25.70 10.61 -18.21
N TYR A 49 -25.67 9.91 -19.35
CA TYR A 49 -24.72 10.17 -20.44
C TYR A 49 -25.18 11.29 -21.40
N GLU A 50 -26.49 11.47 -21.58
CA GLU A 50 -27.04 12.47 -22.49
C GLU A 50 -26.58 13.92 -22.18
N PRO A 51 -26.65 14.42 -20.91
CA PRO A 51 -26.16 15.75 -20.57
C PRO A 51 -24.67 15.94 -20.83
N LEU A 52 -23.89 14.85 -20.83
CA LEU A 52 -22.45 14.89 -21.07
C LEU A 52 -22.13 15.08 -22.55
N ILE A 53 -22.95 14.51 -23.46
CA ILE A 53 -22.76 14.67 -24.91
C ILE A 53 -23.12 16.09 -25.35
N GLU A 54 -24.12 16.69 -24.72
CA GLU A 54 -24.62 18.03 -25.09
C GLU A 54 -23.81 19.17 -24.45
N SER A 55 -23.05 18.94 -23.38
CA SER A 55 -22.30 19.97 -22.70
C SER A 55 -20.87 20.11 -23.23
N GLN A 56 -20.44 21.36 -23.50
CA GLN A 56 -19.05 21.65 -23.84
C GLN A 56 -18.07 21.39 -22.66
N ASN A 57 -18.60 21.20 -21.46
CA ASN A 57 -17.87 20.93 -20.21
C ASN A 57 -18.27 19.58 -19.60
N ALA A 58 -18.28 18.54 -20.40
CA ALA A 58 -18.64 17.18 -19.95
C ALA A 58 -17.68 16.68 -18.87
N ASN A 59 -18.21 16.37 -17.68
CA ASN A 59 -17.44 15.77 -16.61
C ASN A 59 -17.50 14.24 -16.73
N TYR A 60 -16.63 13.70 -17.58
CA TYR A 60 -16.52 12.25 -17.80
C TYR A 60 -16.10 11.48 -16.55
N GLU A 61 -15.34 12.09 -15.66
CA GLU A 61 -14.90 11.44 -14.40
C GLU A 61 -16.11 11.17 -13.50
N SER A 62 -16.98 12.14 -13.30
CA SER A 62 -18.21 11.98 -12.52
C SER A 62 -19.16 10.94 -13.14
N PHE A 63 -19.26 10.90 -14.47
CA PHE A 63 -20.03 9.86 -15.16
C PHE A 63 -19.45 8.46 -14.93
N LEU A 64 -18.13 8.31 -15.04
CA LEU A 64 -17.45 7.03 -14.81
C LEU A 64 -17.68 6.54 -13.39
N VAL A 65 -17.54 7.41 -12.39
CA VAL A 65 -17.79 7.07 -10.97
C VAL A 65 -19.21 6.52 -10.78
N LYS A 66 -20.20 7.15 -11.39
CA LYS A 66 -21.62 6.73 -11.28
C LYS A 66 -21.93 5.40 -11.95
N THR A 67 -21.15 5.03 -12.95
CA THR A 67 -21.44 3.84 -13.79
C THR A 67 -20.56 2.63 -13.48
N ARG A 68 -19.56 2.79 -12.60
CA ARG A 68 -18.64 1.70 -12.23
C ARG A 68 -19.02 1.08 -10.89
N GLN A 69 -18.86 -0.24 -10.81
CA GLN A 69 -19.06 -1.00 -9.58
C GLN A 69 -17.90 -0.84 -8.59
N LEU A 70 -16.70 -0.57 -9.12
CA LEU A 70 -15.50 -0.36 -8.35
C LEU A 70 -14.80 0.92 -8.81
N VAL A 71 -14.53 1.81 -7.84
CA VAL A 71 -13.78 3.05 -8.04
C VAL A 71 -12.61 3.05 -7.07
N CYS A 72 -11.39 3.21 -7.58
CA CYS A 72 -10.17 3.21 -6.79
C CYS A 72 -9.42 4.53 -6.94
N GLY A 73 -8.78 4.97 -5.88
CA GLY A 73 -7.94 6.17 -5.88
C GLY A 73 -7.36 6.45 -4.50
N THR A 74 -6.53 7.46 -4.38
CA THR A 74 -6.09 7.95 -3.06
C THR A 74 -7.22 8.73 -2.39
N CYS A 75 -7.25 8.79 -1.06
CA CYS A 75 -8.27 9.53 -0.30
C CYS A 75 -8.42 10.98 -0.81
N VAL A 76 -7.32 11.67 -1.01
CA VAL A 76 -7.32 13.04 -1.55
C VAL A 76 -7.72 13.07 -3.03
N GLY A 77 -7.25 12.11 -3.83
CA GLY A 77 -7.54 12.01 -5.26
C GLY A 77 -9.04 11.88 -5.53
N VAL A 78 -9.72 10.97 -4.84
CA VAL A 78 -11.17 10.77 -4.99
C VAL A 78 -11.98 11.98 -4.51
N GLY A 79 -11.44 12.81 -3.62
CA GLY A 79 -12.06 14.03 -3.11
C GLY A 79 -12.07 15.21 -4.10
N GLN A 80 -11.43 15.09 -5.27
CA GLN A 80 -11.42 16.17 -6.25
C GLN A 80 -12.83 16.49 -6.75
N HIS A 81 -13.11 17.78 -6.89
CA HIS A 81 -14.45 18.27 -7.29
C HIS A 81 -14.89 17.71 -8.64
N SER A 82 -13.96 17.47 -9.57
CA SER A 82 -14.24 16.89 -10.90
C SER A 82 -14.80 15.47 -10.80
N ILE A 83 -14.41 14.71 -9.80
CA ILE A 83 -14.87 13.34 -9.58
C ILE A 83 -16.29 13.32 -9.02
N GLY A 84 -16.66 14.34 -8.21
CA GLY A 84 -18.00 14.49 -7.65
C GLY A 84 -18.41 13.39 -6.67
N ILE A 85 -17.43 12.80 -5.98
CA ILE A 85 -17.66 11.65 -5.07
C ILE A 85 -18.61 12.00 -3.92
N ALA A 86 -18.59 13.26 -3.46
CA ALA A 86 -19.48 13.75 -2.42
C ALA A 86 -20.98 13.66 -2.77
N ASN A 87 -21.29 13.58 -4.07
CA ASN A 87 -22.65 13.44 -4.59
C ASN A 87 -23.04 11.99 -4.87
N HIS A 88 -22.20 11.04 -4.45
CA HIS A 88 -22.38 9.63 -4.70
C HIS A 88 -22.33 8.85 -3.40
N VAL A 89 -23.18 7.84 -3.25
CA VAL A 89 -23.17 6.94 -2.10
C VAL A 89 -22.85 5.53 -2.60
N PHE A 90 -21.71 5.01 -2.15
CA PHE A 90 -21.31 3.64 -2.37
C PHE A 90 -21.83 2.74 -1.26
N ASP A 91 -22.12 1.49 -1.56
CA ASP A 91 -22.49 0.51 -0.54
C ASP A 91 -21.35 0.31 0.48
N TRP A 92 -20.12 0.32 -0.01
CA TRP A 92 -18.90 0.20 0.79
C TRP A 92 -17.85 1.21 0.37
N VAL A 93 -17.18 1.79 1.36
CA VAL A 93 -15.88 2.46 1.22
C VAL A 93 -14.87 1.65 2.01
N ILE A 94 -13.84 1.18 1.32
CA ILE A 94 -12.73 0.42 1.89
C ILE A 94 -11.49 1.30 1.82
N ILE A 95 -10.88 1.59 2.97
CA ILE A 95 -9.67 2.39 3.05
C ILE A 95 -8.55 1.49 3.54
N ASP A 96 -7.61 1.20 2.66
CA ASP A 96 -6.40 0.45 2.96
C ASP A 96 -5.31 1.38 3.48
N GLU A 97 -4.40 0.88 4.33
CA GLU A 97 -3.37 1.67 5.02
C GLU A 97 -3.96 2.84 5.85
N ALA A 98 -5.15 2.65 6.43
CA ALA A 98 -5.88 3.70 7.14
C ALA A 98 -5.11 4.26 8.36
N ALA A 99 -4.23 3.47 8.97
CA ALA A 99 -3.40 3.88 10.09
C ALA A 99 -2.36 4.95 9.72
N ARG A 100 -2.00 5.07 8.43
CA ARG A 100 -1.04 6.05 7.91
C ARG A 100 -1.69 7.34 7.41
N SER A 101 -3.01 7.39 7.36
CA SER A 101 -3.77 8.54 6.86
C SER A 101 -4.20 9.44 8.03
N ILE A 102 -4.17 10.74 7.80
CA ILE A 102 -4.71 11.72 8.75
C ILE A 102 -6.25 11.73 8.71
N ALA A 103 -6.90 12.12 9.81
CA ALA A 103 -8.35 12.12 9.94
C ALA A 103 -9.07 12.84 8.81
N SER A 104 -8.54 13.97 8.34
CA SER A 104 -9.14 14.74 7.24
C SER A 104 -9.13 13.99 5.90
N GLU A 105 -8.09 13.21 5.62
CA GLU A 105 -8.02 12.38 4.43
C GLU A 105 -9.01 11.20 4.50
N LEU A 106 -9.08 10.53 5.67
CA LEU A 106 -10.06 9.49 5.91
C LEU A 106 -11.49 10.04 5.71
N ALA A 107 -11.79 11.22 6.28
CA ALA A 107 -13.10 11.83 6.18
C ALA A 107 -13.53 12.11 4.73
N ILE A 108 -12.59 12.48 3.84
CA ILE A 108 -12.87 12.72 2.42
C ILE A 108 -13.47 11.46 1.77
N ALA A 109 -12.85 10.31 1.99
CA ALA A 109 -13.33 9.06 1.42
C ALA A 109 -14.60 8.54 2.15
N MET A 110 -14.64 8.65 3.47
CA MET A 110 -15.73 8.11 4.30
C MET A 110 -17.08 8.76 4.01
N GLN A 111 -17.11 10.04 3.60
CA GLN A 111 -18.37 10.76 3.35
C GLN A 111 -19.24 10.14 2.25
N SER A 112 -18.66 9.32 1.37
CA SER A 112 -19.35 8.71 0.23
C SER A 112 -19.79 7.26 0.49
N GLY A 113 -19.59 6.72 1.69
CA GLY A 113 -19.90 5.33 2.01
C GLY A 113 -21.13 5.14 2.89
N ALA A 114 -22.00 4.21 2.51
CA ALA A 114 -23.05 3.73 3.41
C ALA A 114 -22.47 2.85 4.53
N ARG A 115 -21.43 2.11 4.22
CA ARG A 115 -20.62 1.31 5.16
C ARG A 115 -19.16 1.60 4.92
N ILE A 116 -18.38 1.55 6.01
CA ILE A 116 -16.95 1.88 5.98
C ILE A 116 -16.18 0.72 6.56
N LEU A 117 -15.14 0.27 5.83
CA LEU A 117 -14.15 -0.67 6.30
C LEU A 117 -12.78 0.03 6.29
N LEU A 118 -12.18 0.15 7.46
CA LEU A 118 -10.81 0.62 7.61
C LEU A 118 -9.90 -0.60 7.76
N VAL A 119 -8.90 -0.68 6.92
CA VAL A 119 -7.84 -1.70 6.98
C VAL A 119 -6.53 -0.98 7.26
N GLY A 120 -5.78 -1.43 8.25
CA GLY A 120 -4.54 -0.77 8.65
C GLY A 120 -3.89 -1.46 9.82
N ASP A 121 -2.75 -0.94 10.22
CA ASP A 121 -1.94 -1.45 11.30
C ASP A 121 -1.42 -0.26 12.13
N GLN A 122 -1.94 -0.13 13.35
CA GLN A 122 -1.60 0.97 14.25
C GLN A 122 -0.19 0.84 14.85
N ASP A 123 0.41 -0.34 14.78
CA ASP A 123 1.75 -0.62 15.31
C ASP A 123 2.84 -0.37 14.24
N GLN A 124 2.44 -0.05 13.01
CA GLN A 124 3.32 0.44 11.94
C GLN A 124 3.48 1.97 12.00
N LEU A 125 4.14 2.53 10.97
CA LEU A 125 4.44 3.96 10.92
C LEU A 125 3.16 4.82 10.97
N PRO A 126 3.08 5.82 11.87
CA PRO A 126 1.96 6.73 11.98
C PRO A 126 1.89 7.71 10.81
N PRO A 127 0.81 8.51 10.70
CA PRO A 127 0.74 9.60 9.74
C PRO A 127 1.91 10.58 9.87
N LEU A 128 2.42 11.05 8.74
CA LEU A 128 3.52 12.01 8.73
C LEU A 128 2.98 13.44 8.68
N TYR A 129 3.38 14.24 9.63
CA TYR A 129 3.12 15.68 9.67
C TYR A 129 4.41 16.46 9.42
N SER A 130 4.34 17.56 8.67
CA SER A 130 5.51 18.42 8.51
C SER A 130 5.78 19.19 9.81
N SER A 131 7.04 19.34 10.18
CA SER A 131 7.44 20.09 11.39
C SER A 131 6.89 21.53 11.41
N ASP A 132 6.75 22.16 10.24
CA ASP A 132 6.19 23.50 10.14
C ASP A 132 4.68 23.53 10.45
N HIS A 133 3.94 22.50 10.04
CA HIS A 133 2.53 22.36 10.37
C HIS A 133 2.35 22.09 11.88
N ILE A 134 3.17 21.23 12.46
CA ILE A 134 3.13 20.96 13.91
C ILE A 134 3.37 22.24 14.70
N LYS A 135 4.43 22.99 14.40
CA LYS A 135 4.74 24.28 15.07
C LYS A 135 3.63 25.31 14.91
N ALA A 136 3.08 25.44 13.71
CA ALA A 136 2.01 26.39 13.46
C ALA A 136 0.75 26.03 14.26
N LEU A 137 0.38 24.76 14.28
CA LEU A 137 -0.80 24.26 14.98
C LEU A 137 -0.62 24.28 16.51
N ALA A 138 0.56 23.88 17.02
CA ALA A 138 0.90 23.94 18.44
C ALA A 138 0.79 25.37 18.97
N LYS A 139 1.34 26.34 18.22
CA LYS A 139 1.22 27.76 18.54
C LYS A 139 -0.23 28.24 18.58
N GLN A 140 -1.04 27.80 17.62
CA GLN A 140 -2.47 28.19 17.57
C GLN A 140 -3.25 27.59 18.73
N LEU A 141 -2.97 26.33 19.07
CA LEU A 141 -3.64 25.61 20.18
C LEU A 141 -3.04 25.93 21.56
N LYS A 142 -1.92 26.65 21.62
CA LYS A 142 -1.18 26.97 22.84
C LYS A 142 -0.77 25.75 23.65
N ILE A 143 -0.30 24.72 22.99
CA ILE A 143 0.27 23.50 23.57
C ILE A 143 1.72 23.32 23.08
N SER A 144 2.49 22.42 23.72
CA SER A 144 3.82 22.07 23.25
C SER A 144 3.78 21.28 21.94
N ASP A 145 4.89 21.28 21.17
CA ASP A 145 5.00 20.49 19.95
C ASP A 145 4.84 18.97 20.27
N ASP A 146 5.48 18.52 21.36
CA ASP A 146 5.40 17.12 21.82
C ASP A 146 3.97 16.70 22.20
N ASP A 147 3.25 17.55 22.96
CA ASP A 147 1.85 17.28 23.31
C ASP A 147 0.93 17.27 22.08
N LEU A 148 1.29 18.01 21.03
CA LEU A 148 0.55 17.98 19.77
C LEU A 148 0.84 16.70 19.00
N GLU A 149 2.11 16.28 18.89
CA GLU A 149 2.49 15.04 18.23
C GLU A 149 1.79 13.83 18.86
N ASP A 150 1.75 13.76 20.19
CA ASP A 150 0.99 12.72 20.89
C ASP A 150 -0.51 12.73 20.56
N LYS A 151 -1.09 13.91 20.36
CA LYS A 151 -2.52 14.05 19.99
C LYS A 151 -2.79 13.75 18.52
N LEU A 152 -1.80 13.91 17.67
CA LEU A 152 -1.86 13.61 16.24
C LEU A 152 -1.51 12.15 15.91
N GLN A 153 -1.38 11.29 16.91
CA GLN A 153 -1.28 9.85 16.69
C GLN A 153 -2.43 9.33 15.83
N SER A 154 -2.23 8.17 15.23
CA SER A 154 -3.18 7.57 14.30
C SER A 154 -4.61 7.57 14.84
N ASP A 155 -5.50 8.28 14.15
CA ASP A 155 -6.93 8.24 14.46
C ASP A 155 -7.51 6.83 14.26
N PHE A 156 -6.91 6.03 13.38
CA PHE A 156 -7.23 4.61 13.22
C PHE A 156 -7.00 3.85 14.53
N GLY A 157 -5.83 4.00 15.16
CA GLY A 157 -5.53 3.35 16.44
C GLY A 157 -6.49 3.78 17.55
N ARG A 158 -6.86 5.06 17.59
CA ARG A 158 -7.85 5.57 18.55
C ARG A 158 -9.25 4.97 18.32
N ILE A 159 -9.69 4.84 17.07
CA ILE A 159 -10.95 4.20 16.71
C ILE A 159 -10.90 2.72 17.04
N PHE A 160 -9.83 2.03 16.69
CA PHE A 160 -9.61 0.61 16.94
C PHE A 160 -9.71 0.29 18.44
N ASN A 161 -9.03 1.07 19.29
CA ASN A 161 -9.02 0.89 20.73
C ASN A 161 -10.27 1.47 21.46
N SER A 162 -11.21 2.07 20.73
CA SER A 162 -12.45 2.58 21.32
C SER A 162 -13.40 1.43 21.71
N HIS A 163 -14.36 1.72 22.60
CA HIS A 163 -15.40 0.75 22.97
C HIS A 163 -16.19 0.21 21.75
N TYR A 164 -16.36 1.01 20.72
CA TYR A 164 -16.97 0.58 19.46
C TYR A 164 -16.00 -0.27 18.65
N GLY A 165 -14.76 0.18 18.52
CA GLY A 165 -13.70 -0.51 17.78
C GLY A 165 -13.46 -1.93 18.27
N LEU A 166 -13.35 -2.13 19.57
CA LEU A 166 -13.18 -3.45 20.20
C LEU A 166 -14.30 -4.45 19.86
N LYS A 167 -15.48 -3.97 19.45
CA LYS A 167 -16.61 -4.82 19.03
C LYS A 167 -16.75 -4.98 17.53
N ALA A 168 -16.20 -4.05 16.75
CA ALA A 168 -16.38 -3.95 15.31
C ALA A 168 -15.07 -4.20 14.55
N SER A 169 -13.98 -4.56 15.24
CA SER A 169 -12.69 -4.88 14.65
C SER A 169 -12.39 -6.37 14.71
N SER A 170 -11.47 -6.78 13.86
CA SER A 170 -10.84 -8.11 13.85
C SER A 170 -9.37 -7.95 13.49
N GLU A 171 -8.52 -8.75 14.08
CA GLU A 171 -7.09 -8.79 13.81
C GLU A 171 -6.76 -9.94 12.87
N LEU A 172 -5.84 -9.70 11.94
CA LEU A 172 -5.26 -10.72 11.07
C LEU A 172 -3.89 -11.09 11.63
N LEU A 173 -3.80 -12.24 12.27
CA LEU A 173 -2.60 -12.67 12.98
C LEU A 173 -1.67 -13.54 12.13
N SER A 174 -2.12 -14.03 10.98
CA SER A 174 -1.29 -14.84 10.07
C SER A 174 -0.66 -13.98 8.99
N GLN A 175 0.67 -14.03 8.87
CA GLN A 175 1.42 -13.35 7.81
C GLN A 175 2.02 -14.37 6.84
N TYR A 176 2.10 -13.98 5.54
CA TYR A 176 2.61 -14.79 4.43
C TYR A 176 3.77 -14.11 3.68
N ARG A 177 4.19 -12.94 4.13
CA ARG A 177 5.18 -12.08 3.46
C ARG A 177 6.61 -12.44 3.83
N MET A 178 6.88 -12.57 5.12
CA MET A 178 8.22 -12.72 5.68
C MET A 178 8.58 -14.19 5.86
N SER A 179 9.89 -14.51 5.79
CA SER A 179 10.39 -15.80 6.24
C SER A 179 10.15 -16.00 7.74
N PRO A 180 10.07 -17.25 8.24
CA PRO A 180 9.75 -17.51 9.64
C PRO A 180 10.62 -16.75 10.64
N SER A 181 11.94 -16.76 10.48
CA SER A 181 12.84 -16.07 11.43
C SER A 181 12.68 -14.55 11.44
N ILE A 182 12.35 -13.93 10.28
CA ILE A 182 12.06 -12.50 10.22
C ILE A 182 10.68 -12.23 10.82
N GLY A 183 9.71 -13.09 10.52
CA GLY A 183 8.36 -13.00 11.07
C GLY A 183 8.35 -13.11 12.59
N GLU A 184 9.12 -14.04 13.16
CA GLU A 184 9.29 -14.23 14.60
C GLU A 184 9.91 -12.98 15.26
N LEU A 185 11.01 -12.47 14.68
CA LEU A 185 11.63 -11.23 15.17
C LEU A 185 10.65 -10.05 15.18
N VAL A 186 9.91 -9.87 14.09
CA VAL A 186 8.92 -8.80 13.96
C VAL A 186 7.75 -9.02 14.93
N SER A 187 7.29 -10.26 15.08
CA SER A 187 6.23 -10.64 16.02
C SER A 187 6.60 -10.28 17.46
N ASP A 188 7.81 -10.66 17.88
CA ASP A 188 8.28 -10.41 19.24
C ASP A 188 8.52 -8.91 19.51
N CYS A 189 9.06 -8.18 18.52
CA CYS A 189 9.39 -6.78 18.69
C CYS A 189 8.18 -5.84 18.66
N PHE A 190 7.14 -6.15 17.88
CA PHE A 190 6.07 -5.20 17.56
C PHE A 190 4.66 -5.72 17.82
N TYR A 191 4.46 -7.03 17.91
CA TYR A 191 3.12 -7.62 18.00
C TYR A 191 2.96 -8.55 19.21
N GLU A 192 3.77 -8.36 20.25
CA GLU A 192 3.68 -9.13 21.51
C GLU A 192 3.75 -10.66 21.31
N GLY A 193 4.43 -11.12 20.26
CA GLY A 193 4.52 -12.53 19.90
C GLY A 193 3.25 -13.13 19.28
N LYS A 194 2.27 -12.31 18.91
CA LYS A 194 0.97 -12.79 18.42
C LYS A 194 0.93 -13.08 16.92
N LEU A 195 1.86 -12.51 16.15
CA LEU A 195 1.88 -12.68 14.70
C LEU A 195 2.46 -14.03 14.34
N GLU A 196 1.69 -14.86 13.66
CA GLU A 196 2.09 -16.19 13.20
C GLU A 196 2.54 -16.13 11.75
N THR A 197 3.64 -16.82 11.44
CA THR A 197 4.13 -16.93 10.07
C THR A 197 3.61 -18.20 9.43
N GLU A 198 2.73 -18.03 8.46
CA GLU A 198 2.25 -19.12 7.61
C GLU A 198 3.16 -19.32 6.40
N VAL A 199 3.50 -20.56 6.12
CA VAL A 199 4.31 -20.90 4.96
C VAL A 199 3.44 -21.59 3.93
N VAL A 200 3.07 -20.87 2.86
CA VAL A 200 2.36 -21.47 1.73
C VAL A 200 3.35 -21.90 0.67
N ASP A 201 3.40 -23.19 0.38
CA ASP A 201 4.12 -23.71 -0.77
C ASP A 201 3.18 -24.53 -1.65
N SER A 202 3.10 -24.15 -2.93
CA SER A 202 2.34 -24.88 -3.96
C SER A 202 2.88 -26.28 -4.26
N ARG A 203 4.07 -26.62 -3.76
CA ARG A 203 4.72 -27.92 -3.97
C ARG A 203 4.32 -29.00 -2.96
N GLY A 204 3.53 -28.63 -1.93
CA GLY A 204 3.08 -29.56 -0.89
C GLY A 204 4.16 -30.03 0.08
N LEU A 205 5.22 -29.22 0.26
CA LEU A 205 6.30 -29.48 1.21
C LEU A 205 5.82 -29.19 2.63
N SER A 206 6.34 -29.93 3.60
CA SER A 206 6.10 -29.66 5.03
C SER A 206 6.76 -28.36 5.48
N ASP A 207 6.27 -27.78 6.58
CA ASP A 207 6.83 -26.55 7.15
C ASP A 207 8.31 -26.69 7.52
N GLU A 208 8.74 -27.89 7.95
CA GLU A 208 10.14 -28.17 8.25
C GLU A 208 11.00 -28.20 6.98
N GLU A 209 10.53 -28.85 5.91
CA GLU A 209 11.21 -28.85 4.62
C GLU A 209 11.29 -27.44 4.01
N LEU A 210 10.25 -26.64 4.18
CA LEU A 210 10.21 -25.26 3.72
C LEU A 210 11.15 -24.35 4.51
N LYS A 211 11.27 -24.54 5.82
CA LYS A 211 12.26 -23.84 6.66
C LYS A 211 13.67 -24.18 6.21
N GLU A 212 13.98 -25.46 5.99
CA GLU A 212 15.28 -25.88 5.48
C GLU A 212 15.60 -25.32 4.09
N ILE A 213 14.65 -25.34 3.16
CA ILE A 213 14.84 -24.80 1.81
C ILE A 213 15.07 -23.29 1.86
N LYS A 214 14.36 -22.56 2.70
CA LYS A 214 14.54 -21.10 2.85
C LYS A 214 15.89 -20.72 3.46
N LEU A 215 16.40 -21.50 4.39
CA LEU A 215 17.71 -21.30 5.00
C LEU A 215 18.86 -21.70 4.07
N LYS A 216 18.69 -22.73 3.25
CA LYS A 216 19.72 -23.26 2.33
C LYS A 216 19.71 -22.61 0.94
N ARG A 217 18.90 -21.60 0.72
CA ARG A 217 18.59 -21.10 -0.64
C ARG A 217 19.77 -20.53 -1.40
N ILE A 218 20.79 -20.05 -0.71
CA ILE A 218 21.84 -19.26 -1.32
C ILE A 218 23.12 -20.06 -1.53
N VAL A 219 23.43 -21.06 -0.69
CA VAL A 219 24.73 -21.73 -0.71
C VAL A 219 24.63 -23.24 -0.64
N PRO A 220 25.45 -24.00 -1.39
CA PRO A 220 25.59 -25.44 -1.23
C PRO A 220 26.15 -25.81 0.14
N ASP A 221 25.69 -26.95 0.71
CA ASP A 221 26.09 -27.43 2.04
C ASP A 221 27.60 -27.59 2.29
N ASN A 222 28.37 -27.61 1.22
CA ASN A 222 29.83 -27.84 1.26
C ASN A 222 30.65 -26.60 0.85
N TYR A 223 30.02 -25.43 0.70
CA TYR A 223 30.71 -24.20 0.38
C TYR A 223 30.71 -23.25 1.58
N ALA A 224 31.89 -22.94 2.10
CA ALA A 224 32.07 -21.99 3.17
C ALA A 224 33.07 -20.90 2.73
N SER A 225 32.60 -19.67 2.64
CA SER A 225 33.42 -18.47 2.67
C SER A 225 33.00 -17.62 3.86
N ASP A 226 33.83 -16.67 4.26
CA ASP A 226 33.53 -15.82 5.40
C ASP A 226 32.20 -15.09 5.21
N ILE A 227 31.90 -14.60 4.01
CA ILE A 227 30.65 -13.93 3.70
C ILE A 227 29.43 -14.87 3.70
N VAL A 228 29.65 -16.12 3.32
CA VAL A 228 28.61 -17.14 3.33
C VAL A 228 28.25 -17.53 4.77
N ILE A 229 29.21 -17.57 5.67
CA ILE A 229 28.95 -17.81 7.09
C ILE A 229 28.11 -16.68 7.67
N GLU A 230 28.37 -15.43 7.31
CA GLU A 230 27.55 -14.28 7.71
C GLU A 230 26.12 -14.37 7.13
N LEU A 231 25.98 -14.73 5.86
CA LEU A 231 24.69 -14.87 5.17
C LEU A 231 23.91 -16.14 5.56
N ASN A 232 24.52 -17.08 6.25
CA ASN A 232 23.86 -18.29 6.72
C ASN A 232 22.89 -18.02 7.88
N SER A 233 23.00 -16.85 8.52
CA SER A 233 22.00 -16.36 9.46
C SER A 233 20.91 -15.62 8.69
N THR A 234 19.65 -15.91 8.99
CA THR A 234 18.50 -15.21 8.33
C THR A 234 18.45 -13.73 8.74
N VAL A 235 18.90 -13.41 9.95
CA VAL A 235 19.01 -12.06 10.46
C VAL A 235 20.40 -11.88 11.06
N THR A 236 21.13 -10.88 10.58
CA THR A 236 22.42 -10.49 11.11
C THR A 236 22.40 -9.02 11.52
N TRP A 237 22.76 -8.73 12.75
CA TRP A 237 22.86 -7.37 13.25
C TRP A 237 24.33 -6.95 13.23
N VAL A 238 24.64 -5.87 12.49
CA VAL A 238 25.97 -5.27 12.47
C VAL A 238 25.91 -3.96 13.24
N ASP A 239 26.57 -3.94 14.40
CA ASP A 239 26.69 -2.72 15.21
C ASP A 239 27.80 -1.82 14.65
N THR A 240 27.42 -0.69 14.08
CA THR A 240 28.34 0.30 13.53
C THR A 240 28.82 1.33 14.57
N GLY A 241 28.48 1.15 15.83
CA GLY A 241 29.03 1.92 16.96
C GLY A 241 28.31 3.24 17.27
N ASN A 242 28.99 4.15 17.93
CA ASN A 242 28.47 5.28 18.68
C ASN A 242 27.78 6.38 17.84
N ALA A 243 26.87 7.13 18.48
CA ALA A 243 26.16 8.30 17.94
C ALA A 243 27.07 9.40 17.36
N GLU A 244 28.37 9.42 17.69
CA GLU A 244 29.35 10.36 17.15
C GLU A 244 29.60 10.23 15.64
N HIS A 245 29.19 9.12 15.02
CA HIS A 245 29.34 8.86 13.60
C HIS A 245 28.24 9.51 12.74
N PHE A 246 27.14 9.95 13.35
CA PHE A 246 26.08 10.64 12.61
C PHE A 246 26.47 12.04 12.20
N LYS A 247 26.14 12.39 10.97
CA LYS A 247 26.30 13.74 10.44
C LYS A 247 24.97 14.26 9.92
N MET A 248 24.69 15.53 10.21
CA MET A 248 23.54 16.23 9.69
C MET A 248 23.96 17.18 8.58
N GLU A 249 23.24 17.11 7.47
CA GLU A 249 23.36 18.15 6.43
C GLU A 249 22.47 19.36 6.78
N LYS A 250 22.83 20.55 6.25
CA LYS A 250 22.00 21.75 6.37
C LYS A 250 20.62 21.46 5.71
N GLY A 251 19.60 21.25 6.54
CA GLY A 251 18.24 21.06 6.03
C GLY A 251 17.52 19.80 6.47
N SER A 252 18.01 19.08 7.51
CA SER A 252 17.26 18.03 8.20
C SER A 252 17.46 16.57 7.80
N SER A 253 18.25 16.23 6.79
CA SER A 253 18.49 14.81 6.48
C SER A 253 19.78 14.32 7.16
N ILE A 254 19.71 13.13 7.77
CA ILE A 254 20.81 12.52 8.51
C ILE A 254 21.52 11.48 7.64
N TYR A 255 22.80 11.30 7.82
CA TYR A 255 23.58 10.23 7.24
C TYR A 255 24.70 9.78 8.15
N ASN A 256 25.09 8.50 8.03
CA ASN A 256 26.21 7.90 8.74
C ASN A 256 27.26 7.41 7.74
N PRO A 257 28.43 8.07 7.65
CA PRO A 257 29.47 7.64 6.72
C PRO A 257 30.02 6.25 7.05
N HIS A 258 29.99 5.83 8.31
CA HIS A 258 30.50 4.53 8.72
C HIS A 258 29.62 3.41 8.20
N GLU A 259 28.29 3.53 8.35
CA GLU A 259 27.34 2.58 7.75
C GLU A 259 27.51 2.49 6.23
N ILE A 260 27.71 3.62 5.56
CA ILE A 260 27.94 3.63 4.10
C ILE A 260 29.15 2.78 3.76
N ASN A 261 30.25 2.93 4.48
CA ASN A 261 31.48 2.18 4.23
C ASN A 261 31.27 0.69 4.50
N GLU A 262 30.63 0.32 5.61
CA GLU A 262 30.32 -1.07 5.93
C GLU A 262 29.45 -1.74 4.86
N ILE A 263 28.41 -1.03 4.38
CA ILE A 263 27.54 -1.54 3.31
C ILE A 263 28.34 -1.73 2.01
N ILE A 264 29.21 -0.79 1.64
CA ILE A 264 30.05 -0.89 0.44
C ILE A 264 31.03 -2.05 0.56
N ASP A 265 31.71 -2.19 1.71
CA ASP A 265 32.61 -3.31 1.96
C ASP A 265 31.90 -4.66 1.84
N PHE A 266 30.71 -4.77 2.44
CA PHE A 266 29.88 -5.96 2.35
C PHE A 266 29.50 -6.30 0.89
N LEU A 267 29.09 -5.31 0.10
CA LEU A 267 28.78 -5.49 -1.31
C LEU A 267 30.02 -5.89 -2.16
N GLN A 268 31.19 -5.33 -1.87
CA GLN A 268 32.45 -5.71 -2.52
C GLN A 268 32.86 -7.16 -2.17
N ARG A 269 32.65 -7.59 -0.94
CA ARG A 269 32.91 -8.98 -0.52
C ARG A 269 31.98 -9.96 -1.26
N ILE A 270 30.70 -9.60 -1.48
CA ILE A 270 29.78 -10.39 -2.33
C ILE A 270 30.31 -10.46 -3.78
N ASP A 271 30.80 -9.36 -4.33
CA ASP A 271 31.34 -9.32 -5.70
C ASP A 271 32.58 -10.17 -5.90
N GLN A 272 33.42 -10.28 -4.86
CA GLN A 272 34.62 -11.13 -4.85
C GLN A 272 34.27 -12.62 -4.81
N ASP A 273 33.17 -12.98 -4.18
CA ASP A 273 32.67 -14.36 -4.13
C ASP A 273 31.92 -14.74 -5.41
N LYS A 274 32.65 -15.21 -6.42
CA LYS A 274 32.08 -15.52 -7.74
C LYS A 274 31.01 -16.60 -7.73
N LEU A 275 31.06 -17.55 -6.79
CA LEU A 275 30.04 -18.59 -6.69
C LEU A 275 28.75 -18.04 -6.13
N LEU A 276 28.84 -17.22 -5.09
CA LEU A 276 27.69 -16.53 -4.52
C LEU A 276 27.08 -15.57 -5.54
N LEU A 277 27.90 -14.72 -6.17
CA LEU A 277 27.44 -13.76 -7.16
C LEU A 277 26.68 -14.42 -8.31
N ASN A 278 27.23 -15.51 -8.88
CA ASN A 278 26.58 -16.25 -9.96
C ASN A 278 25.21 -16.83 -9.57
N LYS A 279 25.00 -17.12 -8.30
CA LYS A 279 23.70 -17.59 -7.81
C LYS A 279 22.70 -16.47 -7.57
N LEU A 280 23.19 -15.28 -7.25
CA LEU A 280 22.34 -14.10 -7.03
C LEU A 280 21.92 -13.46 -8.36
N VAL A 281 22.69 -13.64 -9.43
CA VAL A 281 22.33 -13.16 -10.76
C VAL A 281 21.20 -14.03 -11.32
N PRO A 282 20.04 -13.45 -11.66
CA PRO A 282 18.92 -14.20 -12.18
C PRO A 282 19.20 -14.80 -13.55
N GLU A 283 18.59 -15.95 -13.85
CA GLU A 283 18.63 -16.53 -15.19
C GLU A 283 18.10 -15.53 -16.24
N PRO A 284 18.60 -15.58 -17.49
CA PRO A 284 18.28 -14.59 -18.53
C PRO A 284 16.77 -14.38 -18.79
N ASP A 285 15.97 -15.41 -18.59
CA ASP A 285 14.52 -15.43 -18.86
C ASP A 285 13.66 -15.19 -17.59
N SER A 286 14.28 -14.98 -16.43
CA SER A 286 13.55 -14.66 -15.20
C SER A 286 13.19 -13.18 -15.11
N LEU A 287 12.14 -12.86 -14.36
CA LEU A 287 11.81 -11.48 -14.00
C LEU A 287 13.04 -10.84 -13.35
N LYS A 288 13.52 -9.74 -13.93
CA LYS A 288 14.71 -9.00 -13.47
C LYS A 288 14.40 -8.21 -12.19
N GLU A 289 14.15 -8.93 -11.11
CA GLU A 289 14.03 -8.31 -9.79
C GLU A 289 15.43 -8.23 -9.14
N PRO A 290 15.75 -7.14 -8.45
CA PRO A 290 17.03 -7.02 -7.76
C PRO A 290 17.12 -8.09 -6.65
N ALA A 291 18.22 -8.84 -6.62
CA ALA A 291 18.44 -9.87 -5.61
C ALA A 291 18.84 -9.26 -4.25
N ILE A 292 19.40 -8.04 -4.25
CA ILE A 292 19.85 -7.33 -3.06
C ILE A 292 19.14 -5.98 -2.99
N GLY A 293 18.34 -5.79 -1.94
CA GLY A 293 17.73 -4.52 -1.58
C GLY A 293 18.49 -3.86 -0.44
N VAL A 294 18.88 -2.59 -0.60
CA VAL A 294 19.42 -1.77 0.48
C VAL A 294 18.43 -0.66 0.77
N ILE A 295 17.85 -0.66 1.97
CA ILE A 295 16.85 0.32 2.40
C ILE A 295 17.53 1.31 3.36
N CYS A 296 17.41 2.60 3.04
CA CYS A 296 17.93 3.69 3.85
C CYS A 296 16.78 4.43 4.51
N THR A 297 16.88 4.73 5.80
CA THR A 297 15.85 5.48 6.54
C THR A 297 15.77 6.93 6.06
N TYR A 298 16.89 7.51 5.59
CA TYR A 298 17.00 8.92 5.23
C TYR A 298 17.44 9.13 3.79
N ALA A 299 16.87 10.13 3.13
CA ALA A 299 17.17 10.46 1.73
C ALA A 299 18.65 10.79 1.49
N GLU A 300 19.32 11.49 2.43
CA GLU A 300 20.74 11.82 2.30
C GLU A 300 21.61 10.57 2.41
N GLN A 301 21.30 9.65 3.32
CA GLN A 301 21.96 8.35 3.41
C GLN A 301 21.88 7.61 2.08
N LYS A 302 20.68 7.52 1.49
CA LYS A 302 20.48 6.91 0.18
C LYS A 302 21.32 7.56 -0.92
N ASN A 303 21.29 8.88 -1.01
CA ASN A 303 21.99 9.62 -2.04
C ASN A 303 23.52 9.42 -1.96
N ARG A 304 24.07 9.47 -0.75
CA ARG A 304 25.50 9.23 -0.51
C ARG A 304 25.89 7.79 -0.78
N LEU A 305 25.08 6.83 -0.35
CA LEU A 305 25.31 5.42 -0.61
C LEU A 305 25.25 5.11 -2.12
N ARG A 306 24.26 5.63 -2.84
CA ARG A 306 24.21 5.51 -4.31
C ARG A 306 25.45 6.10 -4.99
N LYS A 307 25.91 7.26 -4.54
CA LYS A 307 27.14 7.88 -5.05
C LYS A 307 28.37 7.01 -4.73
N ALA A 308 28.52 6.53 -3.50
CA ALA A 308 29.63 5.66 -3.11
C ALA A 308 29.62 4.37 -3.93
N PHE A 309 28.46 3.73 -4.09
CA PHE A 309 28.28 2.52 -4.88
C PHE A 309 28.56 2.74 -6.38
N SER A 310 28.25 3.91 -6.92
CA SER A 310 28.59 4.24 -8.31
C SER A 310 30.09 4.40 -8.57
N LEU A 311 30.85 4.79 -7.53
CA LEU A 311 32.28 5.03 -7.60
C LEU A 311 33.13 3.83 -7.16
N CYS A 312 32.56 2.87 -6.41
CA CYS A 312 33.32 1.70 -5.97
C CYS A 312 33.62 0.74 -7.12
N GLU A 313 34.74 0.02 -7.01
CA GLU A 313 35.15 -1.00 -7.97
C GLU A 313 34.39 -2.29 -7.70
N VAL A 314 33.31 -2.52 -8.46
CA VAL A 314 32.50 -3.74 -8.46
C VAL A 314 32.08 -4.10 -9.88
N SER A 315 31.76 -5.39 -10.10
CA SER A 315 31.35 -5.90 -11.40
C SER A 315 29.98 -5.37 -11.85
N ASP A 316 29.75 -5.36 -13.17
CA ASP A 316 28.44 -5.04 -13.73
C ASP A 316 27.35 -6.04 -13.29
N ALA A 317 27.75 -7.29 -13.04
CA ALA A 317 26.88 -8.32 -12.52
C ALA A 317 26.28 -7.91 -11.15
N LEU A 318 27.12 -7.49 -10.19
CA LEU A 318 26.64 -6.99 -8.90
C LEU A 318 25.79 -5.73 -9.07
N ARG A 319 26.20 -4.79 -9.93
CA ARG A 319 25.43 -3.56 -10.18
C ARG A 319 24.01 -3.84 -10.66
N SER A 320 23.83 -4.91 -11.46
CA SER A 320 22.53 -5.27 -12.03
C SER A 320 21.54 -5.84 -11.01
N ILE A 321 22.02 -6.36 -9.88
CA ILE A 321 21.21 -7.04 -8.85
C ILE A 321 21.03 -6.25 -7.56
N VAL A 322 21.71 -5.10 -7.42
CA VAL A 322 21.60 -4.24 -6.22
C VAL A 322 20.67 -3.07 -6.50
N ARG A 323 19.67 -2.90 -5.62
CA ARG A 323 18.80 -1.73 -5.60
C ARG A 323 18.93 -1.02 -4.25
N ILE A 324 19.19 0.30 -4.29
CA ILE A 324 19.30 1.15 -3.11
C ILE A 324 18.12 2.12 -3.11
N ASP A 325 17.30 2.13 -2.05
CA ASP A 325 16.11 2.98 -1.94
C ASP A 325 15.82 3.41 -0.49
N THR A 326 14.77 4.22 -0.29
CA THR A 326 14.25 4.65 1.02
C THR A 326 12.87 4.10 1.27
#